data_57273486f29849876f36e7abdcf6f7b7
#
_entry.id   57273486f29849876f36e7abdcf6f7b7
#
_cell.length_a   1.000
_cell.length_b   1.000
_cell.length_c   1.000
_cell.angle_alpha   90.00
_cell.angle_beta   90.00
_cell.angle_gamma   90.00
#
_symmetry.space_group_name_H-M   'P 1'
#
loop_
_entity.id
_entity.type
_entity.pdbx_description
1 polymer ?
#
loop_
_entity_poly.entity_id
_entity_poly.type
_entity_poly.pdbx_seq_one_letter_code
_entity_poly.pdbx_strand_id
1 'polypeptide(L)'
;EILIGLVGSEMCIRDRNMSLLRSVEEDFKRDQPFKGLKVALSIHLEAKTAYLCKVLAAGGAEMYITGSNPLSTQDDVAAGLVHDGLNVFAWHGATDEEYHRHISEVVKVGPNIIIDDGGDLVNLIHNEYPELIPNVIGGCEETTTGIIRLIAMNKDGQLKFPMMLVNNAKCKYLFDNRYGTGQSVWDGINRTTNLIVAGKNVVVAGYGWCGKGVAMRAKGLGASVIVCEVDPIKAMEAVMDGFKVMKMVDAAKVGDFFVTVTGCKDVITEKAFMNMKDGAILCNAGHFDCEVDVAGLKKLSVESKLARNNIDGYKLPNGNWLYV
;
A
#
# COMPACT_ATOMS: atom_id res chain seq x y z
N GLU A 1 -10.83 1.92 -26.54
CA GLU A 1 -9.78 2.62 -27.33
C GLU A 1 -9.34 3.94 -26.66
N ILE A 2 -10.24 4.79 -26.15
CA ILE A 2 -9.90 6.06 -25.47
C ILE A 2 -9.18 5.81 -24.14
N LEU A 3 -9.62 4.84 -23.33
CA LEU A 3 -8.96 4.44 -22.08
C LEU A 3 -7.56 3.87 -22.33
N ILE A 4 -7.40 3.02 -23.31
CA ILE A 4 -6.10 2.40 -23.69
C ILE A 4 -5.09 3.48 -24.16
N GLY A 5 -5.55 4.49 -24.90
CA GLY A 5 -4.71 5.62 -25.32
C GLY A 5 -4.22 6.48 -24.16
N LEU A 6 -5.06 6.70 -23.11
CA LEU A 6 -4.69 7.42 -21.89
C LEU A 6 -3.69 6.64 -21.04
N VAL A 7 -3.86 5.32 -20.92
CA VAL A 7 -2.94 4.42 -20.18
C VAL A 7 -1.57 4.39 -20.85
N GLY A 8 -1.51 4.27 -22.17
CA GLY A 8 -0.26 4.35 -22.92
C GLY A 8 0.47 5.67 -22.69
N SER A 9 -0.26 6.78 -22.57
CA SER A 9 0.28 8.11 -22.27
C SER A 9 0.81 8.23 -20.83
N GLU A 10 0.09 7.74 -19.83
CA GLU A 10 0.52 7.79 -18.41
C GLU A 10 1.71 6.87 -18.14
N MET A 11 1.73 5.68 -18.70
CA MET A 11 2.89 4.81 -18.63
C MET A 11 4.10 5.44 -19.29
N CYS A 12 3.92 6.12 -20.41
CA CYS A 12 4.98 6.81 -21.16
C CYS A 12 5.66 7.96 -20.38
N ILE A 13 4.99 8.57 -19.40
CA ILE A 13 5.59 9.57 -18.51
C ILE A 13 6.39 8.89 -17.40
N ARG A 14 5.86 7.83 -16.79
CA ARG A 14 6.47 7.18 -15.62
C ARG A 14 7.68 6.35 -16.01
N ASP A 15 7.61 5.53 -17.05
CA ASP A 15 8.73 4.74 -17.57
C ASP A 15 9.93 5.61 -17.96
N ARG A 16 9.69 6.79 -18.56
CA ARG A 16 10.75 7.75 -18.88
C ARG A 16 11.49 8.29 -17.67
N ASN A 17 10.82 8.36 -16.51
CA ASN A 17 11.41 8.81 -15.26
C ASN A 17 11.98 7.67 -14.39
N MET A 18 11.89 6.42 -14.84
CA MET A 18 12.48 5.24 -14.18
C MET A 18 13.76 4.80 -14.88
N SER A 19 14.76 5.70 -14.91
CA SER A 19 16.00 5.55 -15.69
C SER A 19 16.80 4.30 -15.33
N LEU A 20 16.87 3.94 -14.03
CA LEU A 20 17.55 2.73 -13.58
C LEU A 20 16.84 1.46 -14.12
N LEU A 21 15.52 1.40 -14.00
CA LEU A 21 14.75 0.25 -14.47
C LEU A 21 14.82 0.10 -15.98
N ARG A 22 14.89 1.23 -16.72
CA ARG A 22 15.14 1.21 -18.18
C ARG A 22 16.52 0.65 -18.53
N SER A 23 17.55 0.97 -17.76
CA SER A 23 18.87 0.37 -17.94
C SER A 23 18.84 -1.14 -17.70
N VAL A 24 18.11 -1.56 -16.65
CA VAL A 24 17.90 -3.00 -16.36
C VAL A 24 17.12 -3.69 -17.49
N GLU A 25 16.14 -3.02 -18.10
CA GLU A 25 15.39 -3.55 -19.24
C GLU A 25 16.30 -3.89 -20.42
N GLU A 26 17.25 -3.01 -20.74
CA GLU A 26 18.21 -3.26 -21.84
C GLU A 26 19.13 -4.46 -21.54
N ASP A 27 19.59 -4.58 -20.28
CA ASP A 27 20.36 -5.74 -19.86
C ASP A 27 19.51 -7.03 -19.92
N PHE A 28 18.27 -6.98 -19.46
CA PHE A 28 17.35 -8.14 -19.47
C PHE A 28 16.98 -8.58 -20.89
N LYS A 29 16.77 -7.65 -21.81
CA LYS A 29 16.56 -7.97 -23.25
C LYS A 29 17.73 -8.72 -23.83
N ARG A 30 18.96 -8.32 -23.47
CA ARG A 30 20.18 -8.96 -23.95
C ARG A 30 20.40 -10.35 -23.33
N ASP A 31 20.28 -10.42 -22.01
CA ASP A 31 20.76 -11.57 -21.22
C ASP A 31 19.67 -12.62 -20.98
N GLN A 32 18.38 -12.27 -21.16
CA GLN A 32 17.21 -13.14 -21.00
C GLN A 32 17.24 -13.97 -19.70
N PRO A 33 17.41 -13.34 -18.50
CA PRO A 33 17.67 -14.06 -17.25
C PRO A 33 16.47 -14.89 -16.76
N PHE A 34 15.26 -14.58 -17.23
CA PHE A 34 14.03 -15.26 -16.84
C PHE A 34 13.47 -16.20 -17.90
N LYS A 35 14.22 -16.48 -18.95
CA LYS A 35 13.75 -17.34 -20.05
C LYS A 35 13.32 -18.72 -19.55
N GLY A 36 12.05 -19.04 -19.78
CA GLY A 36 11.46 -20.33 -19.36
C GLY A 36 11.01 -20.36 -17.90
N LEU A 37 11.04 -19.22 -17.19
CA LEU A 37 10.57 -19.11 -15.82
C LEU A 37 9.20 -18.43 -15.78
N LYS A 38 8.31 -18.98 -14.95
CA LYS A 38 7.03 -18.38 -14.57
C LYS A 38 7.22 -17.49 -13.35
N VAL A 39 6.81 -16.23 -13.45
CA VAL A 39 6.89 -15.25 -12.37
C VAL A 39 5.49 -14.87 -11.93
N ALA A 40 5.15 -15.17 -10.68
CA ALA A 40 3.93 -14.73 -10.01
C ALA A 40 4.19 -13.40 -9.32
N LEU A 41 3.36 -12.39 -9.60
CA LEU A 41 3.48 -11.06 -9.00
C LEU A 41 2.16 -10.63 -8.38
N SER A 42 2.21 -10.24 -7.10
CA SER A 42 1.13 -9.59 -6.37
C SER A 42 1.66 -8.31 -5.72
N ILE A 43 1.52 -7.19 -6.39
CA ILE A 43 1.89 -5.85 -5.90
C ILE A 43 0.77 -4.88 -6.24
N HIS A 44 0.68 -3.72 -5.58
CA HIS A 44 -0.24 -2.65 -5.95
C HIS A 44 -0.18 -2.38 -7.46
N LEU A 45 -1.26 -2.72 -8.18
CA LEU A 45 -1.27 -2.69 -9.64
C LEU A 45 -1.55 -1.28 -10.16
N GLU A 46 -0.47 -0.52 -10.31
CA GLU A 46 -0.43 0.83 -10.85
C GLU A 46 0.66 0.95 -11.94
N ALA A 47 0.83 2.09 -12.56
CA ALA A 47 1.67 2.23 -13.75
C ALA A 47 3.17 1.91 -13.53
N LYS A 48 3.74 2.14 -12.33
CA LYS A 48 5.15 1.78 -12.07
C LYS A 48 5.31 0.26 -11.94
N THR A 49 4.37 -0.40 -11.27
CA THR A 49 4.31 -1.87 -11.21
C THR A 49 4.13 -2.47 -12.61
N ALA A 50 3.27 -1.87 -13.44
CA ALA A 50 3.10 -2.32 -14.82
C ALA A 50 4.40 -2.24 -15.62
N TYR A 51 5.19 -1.18 -15.45
CA TYR A 51 6.48 -1.08 -16.09
C TYR A 51 7.47 -2.14 -15.59
N LEU A 52 7.49 -2.42 -14.28
CA LEU A 52 8.28 -3.55 -13.75
C LEU A 52 7.88 -4.88 -14.41
N CYS A 53 6.58 -5.16 -14.56
CA CYS A 53 6.10 -6.38 -15.21
C CYS A 53 6.61 -6.48 -16.67
N LYS A 54 6.60 -5.36 -17.41
CA LYS A 54 7.13 -5.31 -18.77
C LYS A 54 8.63 -5.57 -18.83
N VAL A 55 9.39 -5.04 -17.89
CA VAL A 55 10.85 -5.24 -17.80
C VAL A 55 11.17 -6.71 -17.53
N LEU A 56 10.43 -7.35 -16.61
CA LEU A 56 10.59 -8.78 -16.33
C LEU A 56 10.21 -9.64 -17.55
N ALA A 57 9.11 -9.32 -18.21
CA ALA A 57 8.69 -9.98 -19.45
C ALA A 57 9.72 -9.80 -20.57
N ALA A 58 10.31 -8.60 -20.71
CA ALA A 58 11.41 -8.35 -21.67
C ALA A 58 12.64 -9.22 -21.39
N GLY A 59 12.86 -9.60 -20.12
CA GLY A 59 13.87 -10.55 -19.69
C GLY A 59 13.51 -12.03 -19.89
N GLY A 60 12.38 -12.32 -20.53
CA GLY A 60 11.94 -13.67 -20.87
C GLY A 60 11.01 -14.31 -19.84
N ALA A 61 10.56 -13.56 -18.82
CA ALA A 61 9.62 -14.07 -17.83
C ALA A 61 8.22 -14.30 -18.41
N GLU A 62 7.62 -15.45 -18.12
CA GLU A 62 6.19 -15.67 -18.31
C GLU A 62 5.46 -15.10 -17.08
N MET A 63 4.84 -13.92 -17.25
CA MET A 63 4.27 -13.15 -16.16
C MET A 63 2.84 -13.56 -15.84
N TYR A 64 2.56 -13.74 -14.54
CA TYR A 64 1.22 -13.94 -13.96
C TYR A 64 1.03 -12.90 -12.87
N ILE A 65 0.09 -11.98 -13.06
CA ILE A 65 0.03 -10.70 -12.34
C ILE A 65 -1.31 -10.57 -11.64
N THR A 66 -1.28 -10.16 -10.37
CA THR A 66 -2.46 -9.70 -9.62
C THR A 66 -2.12 -8.44 -8.83
N GLY A 67 -3.14 -7.80 -8.25
CA GLY A 67 -2.96 -6.71 -7.30
C GLY A 67 -2.89 -7.23 -5.87
N SER A 68 -2.04 -6.66 -5.01
CA SER A 68 -1.98 -6.99 -3.58
C SER A 68 -3.13 -6.37 -2.76
N ASN A 69 -3.87 -5.44 -3.34
CA ASN A 69 -5.02 -4.80 -2.71
C ASN A 69 -6.03 -4.38 -3.79
N PRO A 70 -7.30 -4.86 -3.72
CA PRO A 70 -8.33 -4.49 -4.68
C PRO A 70 -8.61 -2.99 -4.76
N LEU A 71 -8.50 -2.26 -3.63
CA LEU A 71 -8.80 -0.82 -3.60
C LEU A 71 -7.72 0.04 -4.27
N SER A 72 -6.50 -0.47 -4.41
CA SER A 72 -5.39 0.22 -5.07
C SER A 72 -5.21 -0.17 -6.54
N THR A 73 -5.86 -1.25 -6.99
CA THR A 73 -5.80 -1.71 -8.38
C THR A 73 -6.37 -0.66 -9.32
N GLN A 74 -5.67 -0.40 -10.42
CA GLN A 74 -6.12 0.50 -11.50
C GLN A 74 -6.53 -0.33 -12.71
N ASP A 75 -7.82 -0.31 -13.04
CA ASP A 75 -8.40 -1.15 -14.11
C ASP A 75 -7.81 -0.86 -15.48
N ASP A 76 -7.53 0.40 -15.77
CA ASP A 76 -6.92 0.84 -17.00
C ASP A 76 -5.49 0.30 -17.15
N VAL A 77 -4.73 0.23 -16.04
CA VAL A 77 -3.38 -0.36 -16.01
C VAL A 77 -3.46 -1.87 -16.21
N ALA A 78 -4.38 -2.55 -15.53
CA ALA A 78 -4.63 -3.99 -15.71
C ALA A 78 -4.97 -4.32 -17.16
N ALA A 79 -5.92 -3.56 -17.75
CA ALA A 79 -6.31 -3.70 -19.15
C ALA A 79 -5.15 -3.43 -20.12
N GLY A 80 -4.29 -2.45 -19.83
CA GLY A 80 -3.10 -2.15 -20.62
C GLY A 80 -2.11 -3.31 -20.64
N LEU A 81 -1.87 -3.97 -19.51
CA LEU A 81 -1.00 -5.15 -19.43
C LEU A 81 -1.58 -6.35 -20.19
N VAL A 82 -2.89 -6.58 -20.12
CA VAL A 82 -3.58 -7.62 -20.89
C VAL A 82 -3.46 -7.33 -22.40
N HIS A 83 -3.65 -6.07 -22.80
CA HIS A 83 -3.48 -5.65 -24.20
C HIS A 83 -2.05 -5.93 -24.70
N ASP A 84 -1.05 -5.78 -23.84
CA ASP A 84 0.35 -6.07 -24.15
C ASP A 84 0.70 -7.58 -24.09
N GLY A 85 -0.30 -8.43 -23.84
CA GLY A 85 -0.16 -9.90 -23.89
C GLY A 85 0.29 -10.55 -22.59
N LEU A 86 0.22 -9.84 -21.44
CA LEU A 86 0.53 -10.41 -20.13
C LEU A 86 -0.72 -11.03 -19.48
N ASN A 87 -0.51 -12.02 -18.59
CA ASN A 87 -1.61 -12.65 -17.86
C ASN A 87 -1.92 -11.86 -16.58
N VAL A 88 -3.10 -11.23 -16.52
CA VAL A 88 -3.51 -10.38 -15.40
C VAL A 88 -4.84 -10.84 -14.83
N PHE A 89 -4.90 -10.96 -13.50
CA PHE A 89 -6.07 -11.37 -12.73
C PHE A 89 -6.31 -10.33 -11.64
N ALA A 90 -6.86 -9.18 -11.97
CA ALA A 90 -7.11 -8.09 -11.03
C ALA A 90 -8.11 -7.09 -11.59
N TRP A 91 -8.97 -6.54 -10.71
CA TRP A 91 -9.78 -5.36 -10.96
C TRP A 91 -10.03 -4.57 -9.68
N HIS A 92 -10.38 -3.30 -9.84
CA HIS A 92 -10.67 -2.42 -8.72
C HIS A 92 -11.96 -2.81 -8.01
N GLY A 93 -11.94 -2.83 -6.68
CA GLY A 93 -13.11 -3.12 -5.86
C GLY A 93 -13.53 -4.60 -5.88
N ALA A 94 -12.63 -5.53 -6.21
CA ALA A 94 -12.89 -6.96 -6.07
C ALA A 94 -13.27 -7.31 -4.63
N THR A 95 -14.24 -8.22 -4.46
CA THR A 95 -14.60 -8.77 -3.15
C THR A 95 -13.49 -9.67 -2.60
N ASP A 96 -13.55 -10.04 -1.32
CA ASP A 96 -12.57 -10.94 -0.71
C ASP A 96 -12.52 -12.30 -1.43
N GLU A 97 -13.67 -12.84 -1.86
CA GLU A 97 -13.74 -14.07 -2.62
C GLU A 97 -13.13 -13.93 -4.03
N GLU A 98 -13.36 -12.79 -4.67
CA GLU A 98 -12.76 -12.48 -5.98
C GLU A 98 -11.25 -12.29 -5.84
N TYR A 99 -10.80 -11.56 -4.82
CA TYR A 99 -9.38 -11.39 -4.52
C TYR A 99 -8.69 -12.74 -4.28
N HIS A 100 -9.29 -13.60 -3.43
CA HIS A 100 -8.77 -14.95 -3.20
C HIS A 100 -8.68 -15.77 -4.51
N ARG A 101 -9.67 -15.64 -5.39
CA ARG A 101 -9.63 -16.27 -6.72
C ARG A 101 -8.49 -15.72 -7.57
N HIS A 102 -8.27 -14.39 -7.57
CA HIS A 102 -7.19 -13.77 -8.35
C HIS A 102 -5.83 -14.30 -7.93
N ILE A 103 -5.51 -14.28 -6.63
CA ILE A 103 -4.24 -14.82 -6.13
C ILE A 103 -4.10 -16.32 -6.39
N SER A 104 -5.21 -17.08 -6.33
CA SER A 104 -5.22 -18.51 -6.65
C SER A 104 -4.89 -18.79 -8.11
N GLU A 105 -5.44 -18.01 -9.05
CA GLU A 105 -5.14 -18.18 -10.49
C GLU A 105 -3.66 -17.90 -10.79
N VAL A 106 -3.06 -16.93 -10.11
CA VAL A 106 -1.64 -16.61 -10.25
C VAL A 106 -0.74 -17.70 -9.66
N VAL A 107 -1.19 -18.38 -8.59
CA VAL A 107 -0.42 -19.46 -7.94
C VAL A 107 -0.55 -20.81 -8.68
N LYS A 108 -1.76 -21.17 -9.15
CA LYS A 108 -2.03 -22.46 -9.81
C LYS A 108 -1.16 -22.77 -11.03
N VAL A 109 -0.58 -21.74 -11.64
CA VAL A 109 0.32 -21.92 -12.79
C VAL A 109 1.64 -22.61 -12.42
N GLY A 110 1.93 -22.76 -11.13
CA GLY A 110 3.19 -23.33 -10.62
C GLY A 110 4.38 -22.39 -10.83
N PRO A 111 4.40 -21.21 -10.20
CA PRO A 111 5.44 -20.22 -10.41
C PRO A 111 6.82 -20.70 -9.93
N ASN A 112 7.87 -20.22 -10.60
CA ASN A 112 9.26 -20.43 -10.21
C ASN A 112 9.78 -19.29 -9.33
N ILE A 113 9.30 -18.07 -9.56
CA ILE A 113 9.68 -16.88 -8.82
C ILE A 113 8.42 -16.17 -8.34
N ILE A 114 8.45 -15.66 -7.11
CA ILE A 114 7.35 -14.94 -6.48
C ILE A 114 7.80 -13.52 -6.18
N ILE A 115 6.97 -12.54 -6.55
CA ILE A 115 7.12 -11.15 -6.13
C ILE A 115 5.84 -10.79 -5.38
N ASP A 116 5.95 -10.63 -4.06
CA ASP A 116 4.81 -10.51 -3.15
C ASP A 116 4.85 -9.19 -2.38
N ASP A 117 3.68 -8.72 -1.99
CA ASP A 117 3.48 -7.50 -1.22
C ASP A 117 2.40 -7.74 -0.16
N GLY A 118 2.85 -8.14 1.02
CA GLY A 118 2.02 -8.53 2.15
C GLY A 118 2.08 -10.03 2.48
N GLY A 119 2.74 -10.85 1.64
CA GLY A 119 2.96 -12.27 1.88
C GLY A 119 1.76 -13.16 1.55
N ASP A 120 0.80 -12.70 0.76
CA ASP A 120 -0.43 -13.46 0.49
C ASP A 120 -0.18 -14.61 -0.51
N LEU A 121 0.64 -14.42 -1.56
CA LEU A 121 1.02 -15.51 -2.46
C LEU A 121 1.82 -16.57 -1.72
N VAL A 122 2.79 -16.16 -0.91
CA VAL A 122 3.61 -17.09 -0.12
C VAL A 122 2.74 -17.88 0.85
N ASN A 123 1.84 -17.20 1.55
CA ASN A 123 0.92 -17.85 2.48
C ASN A 123 -0.02 -18.84 1.77
N LEU A 124 -0.56 -18.44 0.64
CA LEU A 124 -1.47 -19.30 -0.15
C LEU A 124 -0.76 -20.58 -0.64
N ILE A 125 0.46 -20.46 -1.17
CA ILE A 125 1.26 -21.61 -1.61
C ILE A 125 1.51 -22.58 -0.45
N HIS A 126 1.88 -22.07 0.72
CA HIS A 126 2.20 -22.95 1.86
C HIS A 126 0.99 -23.66 2.45
N ASN A 127 -0.19 -23.02 2.43
CA ASN A 127 -1.39 -23.54 3.09
C ASN A 127 -2.34 -24.30 2.14
N GLU A 128 -2.48 -23.83 0.90
CA GLU A 128 -3.47 -24.37 -0.03
C GLU A 128 -2.87 -25.13 -1.22
N TYR A 129 -1.62 -24.81 -1.60
CA TYR A 129 -0.94 -25.42 -2.75
C TYR A 129 0.48 -25.93 -2.42
N PRO A 130 0.66 -26.69 -1.31
CA PRO A 130 1.99 -27.13 -0.87
C PRO A 130 2.72 -28.01 -1.90
N GLU A 131 1.99 -28.65 -2.81
CA GLU A 131 2.55 -29.44 -3.90
C GLU A 131 3.34 -28.59 -4.92
N LEU A 132 3.12 -27.28 -4.96
CA LEU A 132 3.83 -26.34 -5.85
C LEU A 132 5.16 -25.85 -5.26
N ILE A 133 5.38 -26.03 -3.95
CA ILE A 133 6.62 -25.61 -3.27
C ILE A 133 7.89 -26.07 -3.98
N PRO A 134 8.01 -27.32 -4.46
CA PRO A 134 9.21 -27.78 -5.16
C PRO A 134 9.53 -27.01 -6.45
N ASN A 135 8.56 -26.32 -7.05
CA ASN A 135 8.75 -25.54 -8.27
C ASN A 135 9.31 -24.15 -7.98
N VAL A 136 9.18 -23.66 -6.73
CA VAL A 136 9.56 -22.30 -6.36
C VAL A 136 11.05 -22.23 -6.05
N ILE A 137 11.79 -21.47 -6.82
CA ILE A 137 13.21 -21.16 -6.60
C ILE A 137 13.37 -20.18 -5.43
N GLY A 138 12.48 -19.21 -5.34
CA GLY A 138 12.46 -18.19 -4.31
C GLY A 138 11.60 -17.00 -4.68
N GLY A 139 11.64 -15.95 -3.85
CA GLY A 139 10.85 -14.74 -4.10
C GLY A 139 11.40 -13.49 -3.44
N CYS A 140 10.65 -12.40 -3.63
CA CYS A 140 10.91 -11.08 -3.06
C CYS A 140 9.67 -10.58 -2.33
N GLU A 141 9.86 -9.91 -1.19
CA GLU A 141 8.79 -9.29 -0.42
C GLU A 141 8.99 -7.77 -0.36
N GLU A 142 7.94 -7.04 -0.77
CA GLU A 142 7.93 -5.59 -0.93
C GLU A 142 7.74 -4.83 0.39
N THR A 143 6.97 -5.38 1.36
CA THR A 143 6.44 -4.56 2.44
C THR A 143 6.73 -5.10 3.85
N THR A 144 6.75 -4.20 4.84
CA THR A 144 6.98 -4.52 6.25
C THR A 144 6.02 -5.59 6.78
N THR A 145 4.75 -5.53 6.41
CA THR A 145 3.73 -6.49 6.89
C THR A 145 4.04 -7.91 6.43
N GLY A 146 4.38 -8.09 5.14
CA GLY A 146 4.80 -9.38 4.61
C GLY A 146 6.10 -9.87 5.22
N ILE A 147 7.09 -8.99 5.42
CA ILE A 147 8.35 -9.36 6.10
C ILE A 147 8.10 -9.91 7.51
N ILE A 148 7.21 -9.31 8.30
CA ILE A 148 6.88 -9.80 9.64
C ILE A 148 6.30 -11.21 9.56
N ARG A 149 5.38 -11.47 8.61
CA ARG A 149 4.82 -12.82 8.37
C ARG A 149 5.91 -13.82 7.96
N LEU A 150 6.78 -13.46 7.02
CA LEU A 150 7.86 -14.32 6.54
C LEU A 150 8.87 -14.66 7.64
N ILE A 151 9.24 -13.69 8.48
CA ILE A 151 10.12 -13.91 9.64
C ILE A 151 9.47 -14.89 10.64
N ALA A 152 8.16 -14.73 10.90
CA ALA A 152 7.43 -15.66 11.77
C ALA A 152 7.39 -17.07 11.16
N MET A 153 7.04 -17.21 9.89
CA MET A 153 7.03 -18.50 9.17
C MET A 153 8.42 -19.16 9.17
N ASN A 154 9.47 -18.38 8.97
CA ASN A 154 10.85 -18.90 9.00
C ASN A 154 11.24 -19.37 10.40
N LYS A 155 10.90 -18.60 11.44
CA LYS A 155 11.18 -18.98 12.84
C LYS A 155 10.46 -20.27 13.24
N ASP A 156 9.25 -20.46 12.75
CA ASP A 156 8.44 -21.65 12.99
C ASP A 156 8.82 -22.83 12.07
N GLY A 157 9.83 -22.66 11.20
CA GLY A 157 10.27 -23.69 10.25
C GLY A 157 9.27 -23.99 9.11
N GLN A 158 8.29 -23.11 8.93
CA GLN A 158 7.24 -23.28 7.92
C GLN A 158 7.65 -22.73 6.54
N LEU A 159 8.49 -21.71 6.46
CA LEU A 159 8.95 -21.15 5.20
C LEU A 159 9.87 -22.14 4.46
N LYS A 160 9.45 -22.62 3.28
CA LYS A 160 10.10 -23.75 2.57
C LYS A 160 10.96 -23.34 1.38
N PHE A 161 10.97 -22.06 1.03
CA PHE A 161 11.84 -21.51 -0.02
C PHE A 161 12.38 -20.14 0.39
N PRO A 162 13.51 -19.69 -0.18
CA PRO A 162 14.13 -18.41 0.20
C PRO A 162 13.29 -17.21 -0.26
N MET A 163 13.18 -16.22 0.61
CA MET A 163 12.54 -14.94 0.31
C MET A 163 13.51 -13.78 0.57
N MET A 164 13.67 -12.91 -0.42
CA MET A 164 14.46 -11.69 -0.30
C MET A 164 13.61 -10.59 0.34
N LEU A 165 14.07 -10.05 1.46
CA LEU A 165 13.38 -9.00 2.20
C LEU A 165 13.70 -7.63 1.58
N VAL A 166 13.11 -7.30 0.44
CA VAL A 166 13.39 -6.09 -0.34
C VAL A 166 13.10 -4.83 0.48
N ASN A 167 12.03 -4.84 1.28
CA ASN A 167 11.71 -3.71 2.15
C ASN A 167 12.82 -3.37 3.17
N ASN A 168 13.70 -4.32 3.50
CA ASN A 168 14.80 -4.09 4.44
C ASN A 168 16.08 -3.57 3.75
N ALA A 169 16.09 -3.47 2.43
CA ALA A 169 17.18 -2.84 1.71
C ALA A 169 17.22 -1.33 1.97
N LYS A 170 18.42 -0.79 2.30
CA LYS A 170 18.58 0.65 2.54
C LYS A 170 18.12 1.51 1.37
N CYS A 171 18.36 1.06 0.14
CA CYS A 171 17.91 1.76 -1.07
C CYS A 171 16.38 1.71 -1.26
N LYS A 172 15.64 0.85 -0.54
CA LYS A 172 14.18 0.78 -0.58
C LYS A 172 13.56 1.64 0.53
N TYR A 173 13.69 1.26 1.80
CA TYR A 173 12.93 1.90 2.87
C TYR A 173 13.33 3.36 3.15
N LEU A 174 14.61 3.73 2.95
CA LEU A 174 15.05 5.13 3.14
C LEU A 174 14.43 6.08 2.12
N PHE A 175 14.06 5.59 0.94
CA PHE A 175 13.56 6.41 -0.17
C PHE A 175 12.10 6.14 -0.46
N ASP A 176 11.72 4.91 -0.76
CA ASP A 176 10.35 4.57 -1.12
C ASP A 176 9.39 4.74 0.05
N ASN A 177 9.59 4.04 1.17
CA ASN A 177 8.70 4.16 2.32
C ASN A 177 8.65 5.60 2.86
N ARG A 178 9.78 6.30 2.90
CA ARG A 178 9.84 7.65 3.46
C ARG A 178 9.34 8.70 2.48
N TYR A 179 9.92 8.79 1.31
CA TYR A 179 9.64 9.87 0.35
C TYR A 179 8.51 9.53 -0.60
N GLY A 180 8.46 8.30 -1.10
CA GLY A 180 7.43 7.83 -2.02
C GLY A 180 6.06 7.78 -1.36
N THR A 181 5.93 7.03 -0.25
CA THR A 181 4.68 6.94 0.50
C THR A 181 4.24 8.30 1.05
N GLY A 182 5.18 9.08 1.61
CA GLY A 182 4.86 10.42 2.12
C GLY A 182 4.30 11.35 1.05
N GLN A 183 4.81 11.31 -0.18
CA GLN A 183 4.27 12.07 -1.30
C GLN A 183 2.90 11.54 -1.72
N SER A 184 2.79 10.23 -1.99
CA SER A 184 1.56 9.62 -2.52
C SER A 184 0.36 9.77 -1.59
N VAL A 185 0.56 9.72 -0.28
CA VAL A 185 -0.50 9.99 0.71
C VAL A 185 -1.05 11.40 0.54
N TRP A 186 -0.19 12.40 0.43
CA TRP A 186 -0.64 13.79 0.26
C TRP A 186 -1.19 14.06 -1.14
N ASP A 187 -0.68 13.41 -2.17
CA ASP A 187 -1.30 13.46 -3.51
C ASP A 187 -2.74 12.92 -3.46
N GLY A 188 -2.96 11.80 -2.77
CA GLY A 188 -4.28 11.22 -2.55
C GLY A 188 -5.21 12.15 -1.79
N ILE A 189 -4.80 12.64 -0.62
CA ILE A 189 -5.60 13.55 0.21
C ILE A 189 -5.95 14.82 -0.55
N ASN A 190 -4.99 15.46 -1.21
CA ASN A 190 -5.21 16.71 -1.95
C ASN A 190 -6.17 16.52 -3.13
N ARG A 191 -6.03 15.42 -3.90
CA ARG A 191 -6.92 15.13 -5.04
C ARG A 191 -8.33 14.79 -4.60
N THR A 192 -8.49 14.03 -3.51
CA THR A 192 -9.78 13.58 -3.01
C THR A 192 -10.54 14.70 -2.32
N THR A 193 -9.87 15.47 -1.47
CA THR A 193 -10.52 16.50 -0.64
C THR A 193 -10.53 17.88 -1.27
N ASN A 194 -9.48 18.24 -2.02
CA ASN A 194 -9.22 19.60 -2.52
C ASN A 194 -9.18 20.66 -1.40
N LEU A 195 -8.68 20.29 -0.21
CA LEU A 195 -8.60 21.17 0.95
C LEU A 195 -7.20 21.76 1.10
N ILE A 196 -7.14 22.96 1.67
CA ILE A 196 -5.89 23.59 2.07
C ILE A 196 -5.39 22.94 3.36
N VAL A 197 -4.18 22.40 3.32
CA VAL A 197 -3.53 21.73 4.46
C VAL A 197 -2.85 22.74 5.38
N ALA A 198 -2.41 23.88 4.84
CA ALA A 198 -1.77 24.93 5.62
C ALA A 198 -2.66 25.43 6.77
N GLY A 199 -2.07 25.55 7.96
CA GLY A 199 -2.76 25.97 9.19
C GLY A 199 -3.62 24.86 9.84
N LYS A 200 -3.69 23.65 9.27
CA LYS A 200 -4.42 22.53 9.85
C LYS A 200 -3.55 21.72 10.81
N ASN A 201 -4.17 21.07 11.79
CA ASN A 201 -3.53 20.09 12.64
C ASN A 201 -3.61 18.71 11.96
N VAL A 202 -2.48 18.18 11.57
CA VAL A 202 -2.36 16.86 10.97
C VAL A 202 -1.83 15.88 12.01
N VAL A 203 -2.62 14.87 12.34
CA VAL A 203 -2.25 13.78 13.24
C VAL A 203 -1.73 12.61 12.43
N VAL A 204 -0.49 12.23 12.66
CA VAL A 204 0.15 11.05 12.03
C VAL A 204 0.27 9.97 13.09
N ALA A 205 -0.44 8.87 12.93
CA ALA A 205 -0.35 7.71 13.80
C ALA A 205 0.71 6.73 13.26
N GLY A 206 1.79 6.60 14.00
CA GLY A 206 3.00 5.87 13.63
C GLY A 206 4.13 6.77 13.16
N TYR A 207 5.37 6.49 13.64
CA TYR A 207 6.57 7.24 13.26
C TYR A 207 7.68 6.31 12.74
N GLY A 208 7.27 5.26 12.00
CA GLY A 208 8.15 4.46 11.17
C GLY A 208 8.56 5.25 9.90
N TRP A 209 9.16 4.59 8.92
CA TRP A 209 9.65 5.27 7.72
C TRP A 209 8.54 5.98 6.94
N CYS A 210 7.38 5.36 6.79
CA CYS A 210 6.21 6.00 6.15
C CYS A 210 5.73 7.21 6.96
N GLY A 211 5.57 7.04 8.29
CA GLY A 211 5.12 8.12 9.17
C GLY A 211 6.03 9.34 9.16
N LYS A 212 7.36 9.13 9.14
CA LYS A 212 8.33 10.22 8.97
C LYS A 212 8.11 10.98 7.66
N GLY A 213 7.88 10.26 6.57
CA GLY A 213 7.62 10.86 5.27
C GLY A 213 6.32 11.66 5.24
N VAL A 214 5.23 11.08 5.76
CA VAL A 214 3.91 11.74 5.84
C VAL A 214 3.99 13.01 6.68
N ALA A 215 4.63 12.93 7.88
CA ALA A 215 4.81 14.08 8.77
C ALA A 215 5.64 15.20 8.14
N MET A 216 6.74 14.85 7.50
CA MET A 216 7.61 15.80 6.79
C MET A 216 6.87 16.52 5.65
N ARG A 217 6.10 15.79 4.85
CA ARG A 217 5.31 16.37 3.75
C ARG A 217 4.18 17.26 4.28
N ALA A 218 3.47 16.83 5.32
CA ALA A 218 2.46 17.66 5.98
C ALA A 218 3.04 19.02 6.46
N LYS A 219 4.21 18.97 7.13
CA LYS A 219 4.94 20.18 7.55
C LYS A 219 5.30 21.06 6.37
N GLY A 220 5.77 20.46 5.26
CA GLY A 220 6.08 21.17 4.02
C GLY A 220 4.86 21.83 3.37
N LEU A 221 3.66 21.32 3.57
CA LEU A 221 2.39 21.90 3.15
C LEU A 221 1.86 22.95 4.13
N GLY A 222 2.60 23.26 5.21
CA GLY A 222 2.24 24.32 6.16
C GLY A 222 1.34 23.82 7.31
N ALA A 223 1.23 22.53 7.54
CA ALA A 223 0.47 21.96 8.66
C ALA A 223 1.22 22.06 9.99
N SER A 224 0.45 22.12 11.09
CA SER A 224 0.91 21.75 12.43
C SER A 224 0.82 20.26 12.61
N VAL A 225 1.97 19.57 12.69
CA VAL A 225 1.99 18.10 12.76
C VAL A 225 2.04 17.62 14.20
N ILE A 226 1.21 16.63 14.51
CA ILE A 226 1.14 15.89 15.75
C ILE A 226 1.40 14.42 15.44
N VAL A 227 2.34 13.80 16.15
CA VAL A 227 2.64 12.37 16.01
C VAL A 227 2.05 11.60 17.18
N CYS A 228 1.38 10.49 16.90
CA CYS A 228 0.94 9.51 17.88
C CYS A 228 1.80 8.24 17.69
N GLU A 229 2.63 7.92 18.67
CA GLU A 229 3.55 6.78 18.61
C GLU A 229 3.61 6.08 19.98
N VAL A 230 3.69 4.75 19.96
CA VAL A 230 3.76 3.92 21.18
C VAL A 230 5.20 3.52 21.53
N ASP A 231 6.09 3.49 20.55
CA ASP A 231 7.52 3.28 20.76
C ASP A 231 8.17 4.57 21.28
N PRO A 232 8.71 4.57 22.50
CA PRO A 232 9.25 5.79 23.12
C PRO A 232 10.48 6.33 22.35
N ILE A 233 11.25 5.49 21.68
CA ILE A 233 12.42 5.92 20.89
C ILE A 233 11.95 6.68 19.65
N LYS A 234 10.99 6.13 18.92
CA LYS A 234 10.40 6.81 17.75
C LYS A 234 9.63 8.07 18.13
N ALA A 235 8.95 8.04 19.29
CA ALA A 235 8.28 9.24 19.82
C ALA A 235 9.29 10.36 20.13
N MET A 236 10.44 10.01 20.74
CA MET A 236 11.51 10.96 21.00
C MET A 236 12.13 11.47 19.69
N GLU A 237 12.33 10.62 18.71
CA GLU A 237 12.81 11.01 17.38
C GLU A 237 11.86 12.03 16.73
N ALA A 238 10.53 11.80 16.82
CA ALA A 238 9.54 12.77 16.34
C ALA A 238 9.66 14.13 17.03
N VAL A 239 9.91 14.16 18.34
CA VAL A 239 10.16 15.41 19.09
C VAL A 239 11.43 16.11 18.59
N MET A 240 12.52 15.36 18.35
CA MET A 240 13.77 15.93 17.84
C MET A 240 13.63 16.46 16.40
N ASP A 241 12.76 15.87 15.60
CA ASP A 241 12.40 16.36 14.26
C ASP A 241 11.46 17.59 14.30
N GLY A 242 11.11 18.05 15.52
CA GLY A 242 10.31 19.26 15.76
C GLY A 242 8.81 19.06 15.65
N PHE A 243 8.32 17.85 15.88
CA PHE A 243 6.89 17.55 15.93
C PHE A 243 6.37 17.47 17.37
N LYS A 244 5.08 17.78 17.56
CA LYS A 244 4.39 17.51 18.81
C LYS A 244 4.08 16.00 18.92
N VAL A 245 4.23 15.42 20.09
CA VAL A 245 3.84 14.03 20.34
C VAL A 245 2.70 14.01 21.35
N MET A 246 1.63 13.29 21.05
CA MET A 246 0.44 13.17 21.91
C MET A 246 -0.11 11.74 21.89
N LYS A 247 -0.89 11.39 22.91
CA LYS A 247 -1.75 10.20 22.86
C LYS A 247 -2.90 10.46 21.86
N MET A 248 -3.36 9.42 21.16
CA MET A 248 -4.42 9.52 20.17
C MET A 248 -5.69 10.23 20.69
N VAL A 249 -6.13 9.90 21.92
CA VAL A 249 -7.32 10.51 22.52
C VAL A 249 -7.18 12.04 22.72
N ASP A 250 -5.98 12.53 22.97
CA ASP A 250 -5.73 13.97 23.12
C ASP A 250 -5.54 14.63 21.76
N ALA A 251 -4.86 13.97 20.83
CA ALA A 251 -4.72 14.43 19.44
C ALA A 251 -6.09 14.51 18.73
N ALA A 252 -7.01 13.58 19.04
CA ALA A 252 -8.38 13.59 18.51
C ALA A 252 -9.12 14.92 18.76
N LYS A 253 -8.90 15.56 19.90
CA LYS A 253 -9.57 16.82 20.26
C LYS A 253 -9.14 18.02 19.39
N VAL A 254 -7.97 17.94 18.78
CA VAL A 254 -7.35 19.07 18.07
C VAL A 254 -7.08 18.81 16.59
N GLY A 255 -7.05 17.54 16.16
CA GLY A 255 -6.76 17.11 14.79
C GLY A 255 -7.83 17.53 13.79
N ASP A 256 -7.41 17.89 12.60
CA ASP A 256 -8.27 18.15 11.43
C ASP A 256 -8.13 17.00 10.41
N PHE A 257 -6.90 16.48 10.22
CA PHE A 257 -6.59 15.30 9.43
C PHE A 257 -5.92 14.24 10.30
N PHE A 258 -6.27 12.99 10.08
CA PHE A 258 -5.68 11.83 10.75
C PHE A 258 -5.18 10.87 9.67
N VAL A 259 -3.89 10.56 9.71
CA VAL A 259 -3.27 9.62 8.77
C VAL A 259 -2.63 8.50 9.57
N THR A 260 -3.10 7.26 9.36
CA THR A 260 -2.55 6.08 10.03
C THR A 260 -1.56 5.35 9.14
N VAL A 261 -0.39 5.00 9.69
CA VAL A 261 0.74 4.36 9.00
C VAL A 261 1.48 3.39 9.92
N THR A 262 0.75 2.68 10.77
CA THR A 262 1.31 1.80 11.79
C THR A 262 1.45 0.34 11.36
N GLY A 263 0.61 -0.09 10.41
CA GLY A 263 0.43 -1.50 10.08
C GLY A 263 -0.29 -2.32 11.15
N CYS A 264 -0.91 -1.65 12.15
CA CYS A 264 -1.62 -2.28 13.25
C CYS A 264 -3.13 -2.09 13.12
N LYS A 265 -3.91 -3.08 13.53
CA LYS A 265 -5.36 -2.99 13.55
C LYS A 265 -5.86 -2.06 14.67
N ASP A 266 -7.01 -1.39 14.45
CA ASP A 266 -7.77 -0.63 15.46
C ASP A 266 -6.96 0.47 16.16
N VAL A 267 -6.20 1.24 15.41
CA VAL A 267 -5.41 2.37 15.92
C VAL A 267 -6.30 3.57 16.28
N ILE A 268 -7.31 3.85 15.45
CA ILE A 268 -8.32 4.87 15.71
C ILE A 268 -9.67 4.16 15.92
N THR A 269 -10.20 4.27 17.12
CA THR A 269 -11.42 3.58 17.55
C THR A 269 -12.43 4.55 18.15
N GLU A 270 -13.56 4.05 18.62
CA GLU A 270 -14.65 4.80 19.27
C GLU A 270 -14.13 5.85 20.28
N LYS A 271 -13.15 5.48 21.11
CA LYS A 271 -12.55 6.39 22.11
C LYS A 271 -11.97 7.66 21.48
N ALA A 272 -11.45 7.57 20.26
CA ALA A 272 -10.95 8.73 19.53
C ALA A 272 -12.08 9.43 18.77
N PHE A 273 -12.96 8.70 18.07
CA PHE A 273 -14.03 9.27 17.27
C PHE A 273 -14.91 10.25 18.06
N MET A 274 -15.31 9.87 19.27
CA MET A 274 -16.17 10.71 20.12
C MET A 274 -15.52 12.01 20.59
N ASN A 275 -14.21 12.15 20.45
CA ASN A 275 -13.45 13.35 20.80
C ASN A 275 -13.06 14.20 19.60
N MET A 276 -13.33 13.73 18.37
CA MET A 276 -12.94 14.45 17.15
C MET A 276 -13.83 15.65 16.88
N LYS A 277 -13.23 16.63 16.22
CA LYS A 277 -13.96 17.81 15.74
C LYS A 277 -14.94 17.43 14.63
N ASP A 278 -15.97 18.27 14.48
CA ASP A 278 -16.78 18.23 13.27
C ASP A 278 -15.93 18.50 12.03
N GLY A 279 -16.13 17.67 11.01
CA GLY A 279 -15.38 17.77 9.75
C GLY A 279 -14.00 17.10 9.75
N ALA A 280 -13.63 16.36 10.80
CA ALA A 280 -12.35 15.65 10.81
C ALA A 280 -12.27 14.56 9.71
N ILE A 281 -11.11 14.48 9.07
CA ILE A 281 -10.83 13.56 7.94
C ILE A 281 -9.85 12.50 8.40
N LEU A 282 -10.18 11.23 8.18
CA LEU A 282 -9.38 10.08 8.53
C LEU A 282 -8.92 9.36 7.25
N CYS A 283 -7.65 8.99 7.21
CA CYS A 283 -7.06 8.31 6.07
C CYS A 283 -6.22 7.13 6.57
N ASN A 284 -6.50 5.93 6.07
CA ASN A 284 -5.63 4.78 6.29
C ASN A 284 -4.58 4.74 5.19
N ALA A 285 -3.30 4.87 5.55
CA ALA A 285 -2.19 4.78 4.62
C ALA A 285 -1.26 3.58 4.91
N GLY A 286 -1.61 2.73 5.88
CA GLY A 286 -0.96 1.44 6.09
C GLY A 286 -1.40 0.42 5.05
N HIS A 287 -0.69 -0.72 5.02
CA HIS A 287 -0.90 -1.75 3.99
C HIS A 287 -2.33 -2.31 3.97
N PHE A 288 -2.91 -2.58 5.15
CA PHE A 288 -4.29 -3.02 5.29
C PHE A 288 -5.20 -1.89 5.76
N ASP A 289 -6.44 -1.89 5.33
CA ASP A 289 -7.49 -0.89 5.63
C ASP A 289 -8.14 -1.05 7.02
N CYS A 290 -7.40 -1.58 7.99
CA CYS A 290 -7.90 -1.95 9.30
C CYS A 290 -7.41 -1.05 10.46
N GLU A 291 -6.62 -0.01 10.17
CA GLU A 291 -6.07 0.88 11.21
C GLU A 291 -7.13 1.84 11.77
N VAL A 292 -8.06 2.30 10.92
CA VAL A 292 -9.27 3.01 11.33
C VAL A 292 -10.39 1.99 11.47
N ASP A 293 -10.99 1.88 12.65
CA ASP A 293 -12.13 0.98 12.90
C ASP A 293 -13.40 1.53 12.22
N VAL A 294 -13.45 1.43 10.89
CA VAL A 294 -14.60 1.90 10.09
C VAL A 294 -15.88 1.14 10.45
N ALA A 295 -15.76 -0.15 10.76
CA ALA A 295 -16.92 -0.96 11.17
C ALA A 295 -17.51 -0.46 12.50
N GLY A 296 -16.65 -0.12 13.47
CA GLY A 296 -17.06 0.50 14.72
C GLY A 296 -17.63 1.91 14.52
N LEU A 297 -17.01 2.72 13.66
CA LEU A 297 -17.48 4.06 13.31
C LEU A 297 -18.89 3.99 12.68
N LYS A 298 -19.12 3.05 11.75
CA LYS A 298 -20.42 2.83 11.13
C LYS A 298 -21.51 2.42 12.13
N LYS A 299 -21.17 1.57 13.10
CA LYS A 299 -22.09 1.18 14.17
C LYS A 299 -22.42 2.33 15.12
N LEU A 300 -21.43 3.20 15.40
CA LEU A 300 -21.59 4.36 16.27
C LEU A 300 -22.39 5.48 15.61
N SER A 301 -22.33 5.59 14.28
CA SER A 301 -22.97 6.67 13.52
C SER A 301 -24.49 6.57 13.52
N VAL A 302 -25.17 7.72 13.62
CA VAL A 302 -26.62 7.84 13.46
C VAL A 302 -27.06 8.06 12.02
N GLU A 303 -26.13 8.47 11.16
CA GLU A 303 -26.35 8.70 9.73
C GLU A 303 -25.02 8.45 9.00
N SER A 304 -25.08 7.88 7.79
CA SER A 304 -23.93 7.74 6.89
C SER A 304 -24.32 8.11 5.46
N LYS A 305 -23.36 8.69 4.71
CA LYS A 305 -23.56 9.05 3.30
C LYS A 305 -22.25 9.03 2.55
N LEU A 306 -22.30 8.77 1.25
CA LEU A 306 -21.22 9.07 0.35
C LEU A 306 -21.09 10.60 0.25
N ALA A 307 -20.01 11.16 0.81
CA ALA A 307 -19.76 12.59 0.80
C ALA A 307 -19.14 13.05 -0.53
N ARG A 308 -18.27 12.23 -1.09
CA ARG A 308 -17.60 12.42 -2.38
C ARG A 308 -17.09 11.06 -2.86
N ASN A 309 -16.67 10.94 -4.13
CA ASN A 309 -15.99 9.74 -4.59
C ASN A 309 -14.79 9.44 -3.69
N ASN A 310 -14.74 8.23 -3.15
CA ASN A 310 -13.75 7.73 -2.21
C ASN A 310 -13.72 8.47 -0.84
N ILE A 311 -14.84 9.08 -0.44
CA ILE A 311 -14.99 9.66 0.90
C ILE A 311 -16.38 9.36 1.42
N ASP A 312 -16.47 8.56 2.47
CA ASP A 312 -17.67 8.30 3.22
C ASP A 312 -17.78 9.24 4.43
N GLY A 313 -18.97 9.79 4.66
CA GLY A 313 -19.28 10.61 5.82
C GLY A 313 -20.11 9.85 6.84
N TYR A 314 -19.77 9.99 8.10
CA TYR A 314 -20.40 9.36 9.26
C TYR A 314 -20.78 10.40 10.30
N LYS A 315 -22.06 10.53 10.62
CA LYS A 315 -22.56 11.46 11.64
C LYS A 315 -22.64 10.78 12.99
N LEU A 316 -21.92 11.33 13.95
CA LEU A 316 -21.90 10.84 15.32
C LEU A 316 -23.15 11.29 16.11
N PRO A 317 -23.50 10.62 17.24
CA PRO A 317 -24.60 11.04 18.11
C PRO A 317 -24.49 12.47 18.67
N ASN A 318 -23.26 13.00 18.80
CA ASN A 318 -23.01 14.38 19.23
C ASN A 318 -23.25 15.43 18.11
N GLY A 319 -23.61 14.98 16.90
CA GLY A 319 -23.88 15.82 15.74
C GLY A 319 -22.69 16.05 14.81
N ASN A 320 -21.46 15.71 15.22
CA ASN A 320 -20.26 15.87 14.41
C ASN A 320 -20.22 14.90 13.24
N TRP A 321 -19.75 15.35 12.10
CA TRP A 321 -19.42 14.52 10.93
C TRP A 321 -17.95 14.15 10.92
N LEU A 322 -17.66 12.86 10.72
CA LEU A 322 -16.32 12.37 10.40
C LEU A 322 -16.31 11.81 8.97
N TYR A 323 -15.19 11.98 8.29
CA TYR A 323 -15.01 11.55 6.90
C TYR A 323 -13.84 10.55 6.81
N VAL A 324 -14.06 9.46 6.06
CA VAL A 324 -13.06 8.40 5.88
C VAL A 324 -12.86 8.14 4.40
#